data_40f438807c06f8341e6855b6edf611aa
#
_entry.id   40f438807c06f8341e6855b6edf611aa
#
_cell.length_a   1.000
_cell.length_b   1.000
_cell.length_c   1.000
_cell.angle_alpha   90.00
_cell.angle_beta   90.00
_cell.angle_gamma   90.00
#
_symmetry.space_group_name_H-M   'P 1'
#
loop_
_entity.id
_entity.type
_entity.pdbx_description
1 polymer ?
#
loop_
_entity_poly.entity_id
_entity_poly.type
_entity_poly.pdbx_seq_one_letter_code
_entity_poly.pdbx_strand_id
1 'polypeptide(L)'
;MKITFYGHACIGIKVKDVHILVDPFISGNPKASHIDINTLEADYILLTHAHQDHIFDVEAIAKRTDAVIVSNYEIASHYGNKGFNYHPMNHGGSWDFKFGNVKYVNAIHTSSFPDGSYGGQPGGFVIKGEHKNIYIAGDTALTMDMKLIPMRTKLDLAILPIGSNFTMDVDDAIIASDFLDCDKVLGYHYDTFGYIEINHQEAKRKFFDSGKDLMLLEIGESIDL
;
A
#
# COMPACT_ATOMS: atom_id res chain seq x y z
N MET A 1 3.72 1.77 -16.07
CA MET A 1 2.90 1.73 -14.82
C MET A 1 3.11 3.07 -14.15
N LYS A 2 2.01 3.81 -13.89
CA LYS A 2 2.08 5.11 -13.20
C LYS A 2 1.68 4.91 -11.73
N ILE A 3 2.48 5.45 -10.81
CA ILE A 3 2.25 5.41 -9.35
C ILE A 3 2.02 6.84 -8.88
N THR A 4 0.96 7.07 -8.12
CA THR A 4 0.62 8.37 -7.52
C THR A 4 0.54 8.24 -6.01
N PHE A 5 1.17 9.15 -5.28
CA PHE A 5 1.07 9.20 -3.82
C PHE A 5 -0.04 10.16 -3.40
N TYR A 6 -1.05 9.66 -2.70
CA TYR A 6 -2.17 10.49 -2.20
C TYR A 6 -2.07 10.85 -0.72
N GLY A 7 -0.91 10.56 -0.11
CA GLY A 7 -0.65 10.81 1.30
C GLY A 7 -0.86 9.59 2.19
N HIS A 8 -0.21 9.57 3.32
CA HIS A 8 -0.21 8.48 4.30
C HIS A 8 0.19 7.15 3.65
N ALA A 9 -0.75 6.21 3.54
CA ALA A 9 -0.56 4.93 2.87
C ALA A 9 -1.34 4.82 1.55
N CYS A 10 -2.00 5.89 1.12
CA CYS A 10 -2.83 5.86 -0.08
C CYS A 10 -1.99 5.98 -1.35
N ILE A 11 -2.00 4.93 -2.16
CA ILE A 11 -1.30 4.84 -3.44
C ILE A 11 -2.29 4.62 -4.57
N GLY A 12 -2.23 5.48 -5.59
CA GLY A 12 -2.88 5.25 -6.88
C GLY A 12 -1.95 4.52 -7.83
N ILE A 13 -2.45 3.52 -8.54
CA ILE A 13 -1.71 2.78 -9.55
C ILE A 13 -2.52 2.76 -10.83
N LYS A 14 -1.93 3.21 -11.94
CA LYS A 14 -2.54 3.07 -13.26
C LYS A 14 -1.73 2.11 -14.12
N VAL A 15 -2.41 1.06 -14.59
CA VAL A 15 -1.85 0.09 -15.54
C VAL A 15 -2.74 0.07 -16.76
N LYS A 16 -2.25 0.59 -17.90
CA LYS A 16 -3.06 0.83 -19.09
C LYS A 16 -4.27 1.72 -18.73
N ASP A 17 -5.47 1.23 -18.92
CA ASP A 17 -6.73 1.95 -18.64
C ASP A 17 -7.36 1.51 -17.30
N VAL A 18 -6.64 0.72 -16.49
CA VAL A 18 -7.13 0.24 -15.19
C VAL A 18 -6.56 1.08 -14.06
N HIS A 19 -7.45 1.58 -13.20
CA HIS A 19 -7.12 2.38 -12.03
C HIS A 19 -7.29 1.55 -10.75
N ILE A 20 -6.27 1.56 -9.91
CA ILE A 20 -6.22 0.83 -8.66
C ILE A 20 -5.90 1.83 -7.56
N LEU A 21 -6.68 1.82 -6.48
CA LEU A 21 -6.34 2.53 -5.25
C LEU A 21 -5.95 1.52 -4.17
N VAL A 22 -4.93 1.87 -3.39
CA VAL A 22 -4.51 1.11 -2.22
C VAL A 22 -4.75 1.95 -1.00
N ASP A 23 -5.39 1.38 0.03
CA ASP A 23 -5.59 1.96 1.36
C ASP A 23 -6.08 3.43 1.34
N PRO A 24 -7.25 3.73 0.77
CA PRO A 24 -7.72 5.10 0.61
C PRO A 24 -8.07 5.76 1.95
N PHE A 25 -7.15 6.63 2.40
CA PHE A 25 -7.31 7.54 3.53
C PHE A 25 -6.88 8.94 3.09
N ILE A 26 -7.80 9.67 2.50
CA ILE A 26 -7.55 10.99 1.88
C ILE A 26 -8.37 12.08 2.59
N SER A 27 -9.69 11.92 2.65
CA SER A 27 -10.57 12.92 3.27
C SER A 27 -10.39 13.00 4.79
N GLY A 28 -9.90 11.92 5.42
CA GLY A 28 -9.50 11.89 6.83
C GLY A 28 -8.08 12.42 7.09
N ASN A 29 -7.27 12.65 6.04
CA ASN A 29 -5.91 13.15 6.14
C ASN A 29 -5.85 14.67 5.94
N PRO A 30 -5.58 15.48 6.98
CA PRO A 30 -5.54 16.94 6.85
C PRO A 30 -4.53 17.45 5.81
N LYS A 31 -3.43 16.70 5.59
CA LYS A 31 -2.40 17.05 4.61
C LYS A 31 -2.83 16.80 3.17
N ALA A 32 -3.84 15.94 2.95
CA ALA A 32 -4.39 15.61 1.63
C ALA A 32 -5.68 16.39 1.30
N SER A 33 -6.01 17.46 2.02
CA SER A 33 -7.26 18.21 1.88
C SER A 33 -7.49 18.85 0.49
N HIS A 34 -6.45 18.95 -0.33
CA HIS A 34 -6.50 19.44 -1.71
C HIS A 34 -6.85 18.34 -2.74
N ILE A 35 -6.90 17.08 -2.32
CA ILE A 35 -7.30 15.96 -3.18
C ILE A 35 -8.80 15.72 -3.04
N ASP A 36 -9.53 15.87 -4.14
CA ASP A 36 -10.97 15.56 -4.16
C ASP A 36 -11.21 14.08 -4.47
N ILE A 37 -11.65 13.32 -3.48
CA ILE A 37 -11.95 11.89 -3.64
C ILE A 37 -13.05 11.61 -4.67
N ASN A 38 -13.90 12.59 -4.99
CA ASN A 38 -14.96 12.44 -5.98
C ASN A 38 -14.44 12.42 -7.42
N THR A 39 -13.19 12.85 -7.65
CA THR A 39 -12.56 12.84 -8.97
C THR A 39 -11.68 11.59 -9.21
N LEU A 40 -11.37 10.84 -8.15
CA LEU A 40 -10.49 9.68 -8.26
C LEU A 40 -11.18 8.52 -8.99
N GLU A 41 -10.54 7.99 -10.00
CA GLU A 41 -10.97 6.78 -10.68
C GLU A 41 -10.45 5.55 -9.92
N ALA A 42 -11.30 4.51 -9.84
CA ALA A 42 -10.92 3.22 -9.27
C ALA A 42 -11.75 2.11 -9.91
N ASP A 43 -11.09 1.15 -10.54
CA ASP A 43 -11.67 -0.13 -10.94
C ASP A 43 -11.50 -1.16 -9.82
N TYR A 44 -10.41 -1.00 -9.05
CA TYR A 44 -10.08 -1.85 -7.91
C TYR A 44 -9.63 -1.02 -6.71
N ILE A 45 -10.00 -1.47 -5.51
CA ILE A 45 -9.49 -0.94 -4.24
C ILE A 45 -8.84 -2.10 -3.49
N LEU A 46 -7.52 -2.03 -3.29
CA LEU A 46 -6.76 -3.03 -2.55
C LEU A 46 -6.59 -2.55 -1.10
N LEU A 47 -6.93 -3.39 -0.14
CA LEU A 47 -6.83 -3.05 1.29
C LEU A 47 -5.85 -3.99 1.98
N THR A 48 -4.82 -3.43 2.59
CA THR A 48 -3.78 -4.19 3.30
C THR A 48 -4.28 -4.70 4.65
N HIS A 49 -5.02 -3.89 5.37
CA HIS A 49 -5.62 -4.19 6.67
C HIS A 49 -6.77 -3.23 7.01
N ALA A 50 -7.45 -3.42 8.15
CA ALA A 50 -8.72 -2.76 8.44
C ALA A 50 -8.61 -1.53 9.36
N HIS A 51 -7.43 -0.98 9.64
CA HIS A 51 -7.32 0.24 10.43
C HIS A 51 -7.96 1.43 9.70
N GLN A 52 -8.52 2.36 10.48
CA GLN A 52 -9.29 3.48 9.95
C GLN A 52 -8.52 4.34 8.94
N ASP A 53 -7.24 4.53 9.16
CA ASP A 53 -6.33 5.29 8.31
C ASP A 53 -5.89 4.55 7.03
N HIS A 54 -6.50 3.40 6.73
CA HIS A 54 -6.36 2.65 5.47
C HIS A 54 -7.70 2.43 4.76
N ILE A 55 -8.82 2.54 5.48
CA ILE A 55 -10.14 2.20 4.91
C ILE A 55 -11.13 3.37 4.88
N PHE A 56 -10.74 4.56 5.31
CA PHE A 56 -11.66 5.68 5.59
C PHE A 56 -12.55 6.05 4.41
N ASP A 57 -12.01 6.11 3.19
CA ASP A 57 -12.73 6.54 1.99
C ASP A 57 -13.23 5.39 1.11
N VAL A 58 -13.04 4.13 1.54
CA VAL A 58 -13.37 2.93 0.75
C VAL A 58 -14.82 2.95 0.27
N GLU A 59 -15.78 3.12 1.20
CA GLU A 59 -17.21 3.04 0.87
C GLU A 59 -17.65 4.17 -0.07
N ALA A 60 -17.15 5.40 0.17
CA ALA A 60 -17.48 6.54 -0.65
C ALA A 60 -16.99 6.37 -2.10
N ILE A 61 -15.74 5.93 -2.26
CA ILE A 61 -15.13 5.73 -3.57
C ILE A 61 -15.76 4.51 -4.27
N ALA A 62 -15.85 3.35 -3.59
CA ALA A 62 -16.40 2.13 -4.19
C ALA A 62 -17.86 2.30 -4.62
N LYS A 63 -18.68 3.02 -3.85
CA LYS A 63 -20.08 3.30 -4.21
C LYS A 63 -20.21 4.13 -5.49
N ARG A 64 -19.29 5.06 -5.71
CA ARG A 64 -19.29 5.94 -6.89
C ARG A 64 -18.74 5.27 -8.13
N THR A 65 -17.67 4.46 -7.97
CA THR A 65 -16.90 3.89 -9.10
C THR A 65 -17.28 2.46 -9.44
N ASP A 66 -18.07 1.80 -8.59
CA ASP A 66 -18.38 0.36 -8.68
C ASP A 66 -17.11 -0.54 -8.59
N ALA A 67 -16.05 -0.02 -7.95
CA ALA A 67 -14.77 -0.69 -7.81
C ALA A 67 -14.89 -2.02 -7.07
N VAL A 68 -14.08 -3.00 -7.48
CA VAL A 68 -13.94 -4.28 -6.78
C VAL A 68 -12.98 -4.12 -5.61
N ILE A 69 -13.44 -4.38 -4.39
CA ILE A 69 -12.63 -4.33 -3.17
C ILE A 69 -11.89 -5.67 -3.02
N VAL A 70 -10.55 -5.61 -3.00
CA VAL A 70 -9.66 -6.77 -2.91
C VAL A 70 -8.92 -6.72 -1.59
N SER A 71 -9.03 -7.76 -0.78
CA SER A 71 -8.34 -7.85 0.52
C SER A 71 -8.30 -9.29 1.04
N ASN A 72 -7.86 -9.46 2.31
CA ASN A 72 -8.05 -10.73 3.02
C ASN A 72 -9.54 -11.08 3.10
N TYR A 73 -9.84 -12.33 3.41
CA TYR A 73 -11.21 -12.85 3.40
C TYR A 73 -12.15 -12.05 4.31
N GLU A 74 -11.71 -11.67 5.50
CA GLU A 74 -12.51 -10.98 6.51
C GLU A 74 -12.90 -9.58 6.04
N ILE A 75 -11.95 -8.80 5.55
CA ILE A 75 -12.19 -7.44 5.05
C ILE A 75 -13.06 -7.48 3.79
N ALA A 76 -12.71 -8.33 2.83
CA ALA A 76 -13.45 -8.44 1.58
C ALA A 76 -14.91 -8.87 1.83
N SER A 77 -15.13 -9.85 2.72
CA SER A 77 -16.46 -10.32 3.10
C SER A 77 -17.26 -9.25 3.87
N HIS A 78 -16.59 -8.44 4.72
CA HIS A 78 -17.24 -7.33 5.43
C HIS A 78 -17.87 -6.35 4.42
N TYR A 79 -17.13 -5.94 3.38
CA TYR A 79 -17.65 -5.06 2.34
C TYR A 79 -18.68 -5.76 1.43
N GLY A 80 -18.46 -7.06 1.11
CA GLY A 80 -19.44 -7.86 0.39
C GLY A 80 -20.80 -7.96 1.08
N ASN A 81 -20.80 -8.12 2.40
CA ASN A 81 -22.03 -8.11 3.21
C ASN A 81 -22.74 -6.73 3.23
N LYS A 82 -22.03 -5.66 2.91
CA LYS A 82 -22.59 -4.31 2.71
C LYS A 82 -23.07 -4.05 1.28
N GLY A 83 -22.91 -5.04 0.37
CA GLY A 83 -23.37 -4.96 -1.02
C GLY A 83 -22.34 -4.40 -2.01
N PHE A 84 -21.09 -4.25 -1.64
CA PHE A 84 -20.01 -3.86 -2.55
C PHE A 84 -19.49 -5.05 -3.36
N ASN A 85 -18.98 -4.78 -4.56
CA ASN A 85 -18.21 -5.76 -5.31
C ASN A 85 -16.92 -6.08 -4.57
N TYR A 86 -16.59 -7.37 -4.44
CA TYR A 86 -15.42 -7.77 -3.68
C TYR A 86 -14.75 -9.03 -4.24
N HIS A 87 -13.47 -9.16 -3.95
CA HIS A 87 -12.68 -10.36 -4.25
C HIS A 87 -11.83 -10.73 -3.03
N PRO A 88 -12.16 -11.83 -2.34
CA PRO A 88 -11.42 -12.25 -1.15
C PRO A 88 -10.13 -12.99 -1.56
N MET A 89 -9.07 -12.68 -0.84
CA MET A 89 -7.78 -13.36 -0.93
C MET A 89 -7.37 -13.91 0.44
N ASN A 90 -6.22 -14.57 0.51
CA ASN A 90 -5.54 -14.86 1.76
C ASN A 90 -4.04 -15.03 1.50
N HIS A 91 -3.24 -15.00 2.57
CA HIS A 91 -1.77 -15.06 2.51
C HIS A 91 -1.28 -16.24 1.67
N GLY A 92 -0.34 -15.94 0.77
CA GLY A 92 0.20 -16.91 -0.17
C GLY A 92 -0.64 -17.13 -1.43
N GLY A 93 -1.92 -16.73 -1.42
CA GLY A 93 -2.81 -16.77 -2.59
C GLY A 93 -2.43 -15.75 -3.64
N SER A 94 -2.74 -16.04 -4.90
CA SER A 94 -2.60 -15.10 -6.02
C SER A 94 -3.78 -15.23 -6.97
N TRP A 95 -4.08 -14.12 -7.67
CA TRP A 95 -5.15 -14.07 -8.66
C TRP A 95 -4.77 -13.20 -9.85
N ASP A 96 -5.22 -13.57 -11.05
CA ASP A 96 -5.02 -12.79 -12.26
C ASP A 96 -6.18 -11.81 -12.46
N PHE A 97 -5.89 -10.53 -12.26
CA PHE A 97 -6.82 -9.43 -12.54
C PHE A 97 -6.54 -8.84 -13.93
N LYS A 98 -7.40 -7.96 -14.43
CA LYS A 98 -7.23 -7.30 -15.73
C LYS A 98 -5.91 -6.52 -15.85
N PHE A 99 -5.36 -6.05 -14.73
CA PHE A 99 -4.14 -5.26 -14.68
C PHE A 99 -2.86 -6.08 -14.40
N GLY A 100 -2.99 -7.36 -14.09
CA GLY A 100 -1.86 -8.24 -13.79
C GLY A 100 -2.17 -9.24 -12.69
N ASN A 101 -1.15 -10.01 -12.30
CA ASN A 101 -1.24 -10.96 -11.20
C ASN A 101 -1.00 -10.27 -9.87
N VAL A 102 -1.87 -10.49 -8.89
CA VAL A 102 -1.73 -9.99 -7.52
C VAL A 102 -1.55 -11.16 -6.58
N LYS A 103 -0.52 -11.08 -5.73
CA LYS A 103 -0.28 -12.03 -4.64
C LYS A 103 -0.43 -11.31 -3.31
N TYR A 104 -1.23 -11.86 -2.40
CA TYR A 104 -1.33 -11.38 -1.02
C TYR A 104 -0.23 -12.03 -0.17
N VAL A 105 0.57 -11.22 0.52
CA VAL A 105 1.74 -11.66 1.29
C VAL A 105 1.65 -11.21 2.74
N ASN A 106 2.43 -11.83 3.62
CA ASN A 106 2.40 -11.57 5.06
C ASN A 106 2.89 -10.15 5.41
N ALA A 107 2.24 -9.53 6.40
CA ALA A 107 2.69 -8.34 7.11
C ALA A 107 2.55 -8.57 8.62
N ILE A 108 3.47 -8.02 9.40
CA ILE A 108 3.47 -8.14 10.87
C ILE A 108 2.93 -6.86 11.45
N HIS A 109 1.63 -6.85 11.72
CA HIS A 109 0.88 -5.73 12.27
C HIS A 109 -0.42 -6.24 12.90
N THR A 110 -1.31 -5.34 13.31
CA THR A 110 -2.67 -5.66 13.75
C THR A 110 -3.70 -5.25 12.69
N SER A 111 -4.92 -5.74 12.82
CA SER A 111 -5.98 -5.40 11.88
C SER A 111 -7.34 -5.51 12.58
N SER A 112 -7.95 -4.37 12.82
CA SER A 112 -9.32 -4.27 13.34
C SER A 112 -10.05 -3.13 12.65
N PHE A 113 -11.35 -3.30 12.46
CA PHE A 113 -12.23 -2.22 12.04
C PHE A 113 -12.38 -1.17 13.15
N PRO A 114 -12.87 0.06 12.85
CA PRO A 114 -13.03 1.11 13.85
C PRO A 114 -14.01 0.76 15.00
N ASP A 115 -14.91 -0.19 14.78
CA ASP A 115 -15.83 -0.71 15.80
C ASP A 115 -15.18 -1.79 16.69
N GLY A 116 -13.90 -2.10 16.48
CA GLY A 116 -13.15 -3.13 17.19
C GLY A 116 -13.35 -4.55 16.67
N SER A 117 -14.15 -4.75 15.63
CA SER A 117 -14.31 -6.08 15.03
C SER A 117 -13.03 -6.52 14.29
N TYR A 118 -12.84 -7.82 14.19
CA TYR A 118 -11.64 -8.41 13.61
C TYR A 118 -11.57 -8.18 12.10
N GLY A 119 -10.45 -7.64 11.62
CA GLY A 119 -10.17 -7.32 10.23
C GLY A 119 -9.28 -8.35 9.51
N GLY A 120 -9.17 -9.56 10.02
CA GLY A 120 -8.24 -10.57 9.47
C GLY A 120 -6.78 -10.25 9.83
N GLN A 121 -5.86 -11.05 9.32
CA GLN A 121 -4.43 -10.76 9.45
C GLN A 121 -4.01 -9.75 8.39
N PRO A 122 -3.19 -8.73 8.76
CA PRO A 122 -2.69 -7.75 7.81
C PRO A 122 -1.78 -8.38 6.76
N GLY A 123 -1.72 -7.78 5.60
CA GLY A 123 -0.84 -8.23 4.54
C GLY A 123 -0.45 -7.13 3.59
N GLY A 124 0.47 -7.44 2.70
CA GLY A 124 0.88 -6.62 1.59
C GLY A 124 0.52 -7.25 0.25
N PHE A 125 0.80 -6.55 -0.81
CA PHE A 125 0.53 -6.99 -2.18
C PHE A 125 1.80 -7.00 -3.02
N VAL A 126 2.05 -8.11 -3.71
CA VAL A 126 2.98 -8.15 -4.84
C VAL A 126 2.15 -8.09 -6.11
N ILE A 127 2.30 -7.03 -6.88
CA ILE A 127 1.60 -6.81 -8.16
C ILE A 127 2.58 -7.05 -9.29
N LYS A 128 2.30 -8.05 -10.12
CA LYS A 128 3.03 -8.36 -11.33
C LYS A 128 2.27 -7.80 -12.53
N GLY A 129 2.71 -6.66 -13.03
CA GLY A 129 2.19 -6.10 -14.27
C GLY A 129 2.85 -6.72 -15.50
N GLU A 130 2.50 -6.22 -16.67
CA GLU A 130 3.05 -6.73 -17.93
C GLU A 130 4.58 -6.56 -18.04
N HIS A 131 5.11 -5.44 -17.54
CA HIS A 131 6.52 -5.08 -17.67
C HIS A 131 7.17 -4.67 -16.34
N LYS A 132 6.38 -4.43 -15.30
CA LYS A 132 6.81 -3.91 -14.01
C LYS A 132 6.16 -4.65 -12.86
N ASN A 133 6.97 -4.98 -11.86
CA ASN A 133 6.55 -5.64 -10.65
C ASN A 133 6.79 -4.74 -9.45
N ILE A 134 5.79 -4.58 -8.61
CA ILE A 134 5.89 -3.77 -7.41
C ILE A 134 5.47 -4.55 -6.17
N TYR A 135 6.04 -4.19 -5.03
CA TYR A 135 5.60 -4.66 -3.73
C TYR A 135 5.08 -3.48 -2.91
N ILE A 136 3.91 -3.64 -2.31
CA ILE A 136 3.29 -2.70 -1.38
C ILE A 136 3.20 -3.42 -0.05
N ALA A 137 3.95 -2.94 0.93
CA ALA A 137 4.12 -3.66 2.19
C ALA A 137 2.87 -3.66 3.07
N GLY A 138 2.04 -2.64 2.99
CA GLY A 138 1.07 -2.34 4.04
C GLY A 138 1.78 -1.86 5.29
N ASP A 139 1.09 -1.81 6.39
CA ASP A 139 1.69 -1.58 7.69
C ASP A 139 2.35 -2.87 8.17
N THR A 140 3.64 -2.77 8.46
CA THR A 140 4.42 -3.94 8.88
C THR A 140 5.68 -3.54 9.64
N ALA A 141 6.08 -4.39 10.58
CA ALA A 141 7.45 -4.45 11.06
C ALA A 141 8.35 -5.11 9.99
N LEU A 142 9.66 -4.95 10.12
CA LEU A 142 10.64 -5.73 9.36
C LEU A 142 10.45 -7.22 9.63
N THR A 143 10.32 -8.01 8.57
CA THR A 143 10.12 -9.47 8.70
C THR A 143 10.94 -10.26 7.69
N MET A 144 11.39 -11.43 8.12
CA MET A 144 12.13 -12.37 7.27
C MET A 144 11.32 -12.88 6.08
N ASP A 145 9.98 -12.83 6.16
CA ASP A 145 9.10 -13.26 5.06
C ASP A 145 9.28 -12.42 3.79
N MET A 146 9.78 -11.19 3.92
CA MET A 146 10.12 -10.34 2.77
C MET A 146 11.13 -11.00 1.84
N LYS A 147 12.05 -11.85 2.36
CA LYS A 147 13.02 -12.62 1.56
C LYS A 147 12.38 -13.67 0.63
N LEU A 148 11.14 -14.04 0.88
CA LEU A 148 10.43 -14.99 0.02
C LEU A 148 9.96 -14.35 -1.30
N ILE A 149 9.84 -13.02 -1.33
CA ILE A 149 9.33 -12.30 -2.51
C ILE A 149 10.32 -12.39 -3.68
N PRO A 150 11.62 -12.01 -3.53
CA PRO A 150 12.58 -12.04 -4.64
C PRO A 150 12.89 -13.45 -5.14
N MET A 151 12.63 -14.51 -4.35
CA MET A 151 12.76 -15.88 -4.83
C MET A 151 11.86 -16.20 -6.03
N ARG A 152 10.78 -15.42 -6.23
CA ARG A 152 9.78 -15.64 -7.30
C ARG A 152 9.50 -14.43 -8.17
N THR A 153 9.85 -13.23 -7.69
CA THR A 153 9.46 -11.98 -8.37
C THR A 153 10.56 -10.95 -8.18
N LYS A 154 11.27 -10.63 -9.27
CA LYS A 154 12.16 -9.47 -9.26
C LYS A 154 11.29 -8.21 -9.25
N LEU A 155 11.52 -7.35 -8.25
CA LEU A 155 10.80 -6.10 -8.09
C LEU A 155 11.48 -4.96 -8.86
N ASP A 156 10.67 -4.05 -9.38
CA ASP A 156 11.10 -2.77 -9.95
C ASP A 156 10.95 -1.62 -8.94
N LEU A 157 10.05 -1.79 -7.95
CA LEU A 157 9.79 -0.82 -6.89
C LEU A 157 9.27 -1.54 -5.65
N ALA A 158 9.77 -1.17 -4.48
CA ALA A 158 9.19 -1.50 -3.17
C ALA A 158 8.56 -0.25 -2.56
N ILE A 159 7.31 -0.34 -2.09
CA ILE A 159 6.60 0.73 -1.38
C ILE A 159 6.55 0.32 0.09
N LEU A 160 7.31 1.03 0.94
CA LEU A 160 7.58 0.64 2.31
C LEU A 160 7.19 1.71 3.32
N PRO A 161 6.59 1.36 4.46
CA PRO A 161 6.37 2.30 5.55
C PRO A 161 7.71 2.65 6.20
N ILE A 162 7.89 3.95 6.52
CA ILE A 162 9.14 4.48 7.08
C ILE A 162 8.93 5.42 8.27
N GLY A 163 7.69 5.55 8.75
CA GLY A 163 7.31 6.53 9.76
C GLY A 163 7.68 6.14 11.20
N SER A 164 8.16 4.91 11.43
CA SER A 164 8.44 4.39 12.78
C SER A 164 7.19 4.29 13.67
N ASN A 165 7.38 4.04 14.96
CA ASN A 165 6.39 3.93 16.02
C ASN A 165 5.30 2.86 15.80
N PHE A 166 4.60 2.87 14.67
CA PHE A 166 3.56 1.89 14.32
C PHE A 166 4.01 0.88 13.27
N THR A 167 5.06 1.19 12.52
CA THR A 167 5.61 0.40 11.41
C THR A 167 7.13 0.39 11.44
N MET A 168 7.76 -0.08 10.37
CA MET A 168 9.21 0.08 10.18
C MET A 168 9.62 1.56 10.26
N ASP A 169 10.82 1.80 10.74
CA ASP A 169 11.52 3.06 10.57
C ASP A 169 12.38 3.06 9.29
N VAL A 170 13.15 4.14 9.10
CA VAL A 170 14.02 4.30 7.94
C VAL A 170 15.12 3.23 7.89
N ASP A 171 15.70 2.85 9.03
CA ASP A 171 16.78 1.88 9.10
C ASP A 171 16.27 0.45 8.84
N ASP A 172 15.09 0.10 9.37
CA ASP A 172 14.40 -1.14 9.06
C ASP A 172 14.01 -1.23 7.57
N ALA A 173 13.55 -0.13 6.97
CA ALA A 173 13.17 -0.10 5.56
C ALA A 173 14.38 -0.29 4.63
N ILE A 174 15.57 0.16 5.02
CA ILE A 174 16.82 -0.13 4.31
C ILE A 174 17.10 -1.64 4.34
N ILE A 175 16.98 -2.29 5.49
CA ILE A 175 17.16 -3.74 5.62
C ILE A 175 16.07 -4.50 4.84
N ALA A 176 14.83 -4.00 4.87
CA ALA A 176 13.73 -4.57 4.08
C ALA A 176 14.03 -4.53 2.58
N SER A 177 14.60 -3.44 2.08
CA SER A 177 15.00 -3.31 0.68
C SER A 177 16.07 -4.33 0.29
N ASP A 178 17.04 -4.66 1.19
CA ASP A 178 17.98 -5.75 0.98
C ASP A 178 17.26 -7.11 0.93
N PHE A 179 16.29 -7.34 1.83
CA PHE A 179 15.53 -8.59 1.84
C PHE A 179 14.72 -8.79 0.56
N LEU A 180 14.26 -7.69 -0.02
CA LEU A 180 13.46 -7.64 -1.24
C LEU A 180 14.29 -7.66 -2.53
N ASP A 181 15.62 -7.55 -2.43
CA ASP A 181 16.52 -7.38 -3.59
C ASP A 181 16.01 -6.25 -4.53
N CYS A 182 15.65 -5.10 -3.91
CA CYS A 182 15.04 -3.97 -4.61
C CYS A 182 15.58 -2.63 -4.07
N ASP A 183 16.49 -2.00 -4.81
CA ASP A 183 17.14 -0.76 -4.38
C ASP A 183 16.28 0.49 -4.57
N LYS A 184 15.19 0.41 -5.33
CA LYS A 184 14.23 1.50 -5.51
C LYS A 184 13.10 1.39 -4.51
N VAL A 185 13.01 2.37 -3.62
CA VAL A 185 11.99 2.42 -2.55
C VAL A 185 11.19 3.70 -2.66
N LEU A 186 9.86 3.58 -2.65
CA LEU A 186 8.94 4.66 -2.36
C LEU A 186 8.57 4.59 -0.88
N GLY A 187 9.00 5.59 -0.12
CA GLY A 187 8.62 5.72 1.28
C GLY A 187 7.19 6.22 1.42
N TYR A 188 6.42 5.63 2.34
CA TYR A 188 5.08 6.08 2.66
C TYR A 188 4.77 5.88 4.16
N HIS A 189 3.56 6.17 4.63
CA HIS A 189 3.12 6.08 6.02
C HIS A 189 4.02 6.90 6.98
N TYR A 190 4.27 8.16 6.62
CA TYR A 190 5.03 9.13 7.42
C TYR A 190 4.34 10.50 7.44
N ASP A 191 4.70 11.35 8.40
CA ASP A 191 4.31 12.77 8.55
C ASP A 191 2.80 13.04 8.72
N THR A 192 1.93 12.08 8.65
CA THR A 192 0.48 12.31 8.79
C THR A 192 0.09 12.65 10.21
N PHE A 193 0.74 12.01 11.17
CA PHE A 193 0.54 12.21 12.61
C PHE A 193 1.88 12.52 13.28
N GLY A 194 1.86 13.26 14.40
CA GLY A 194 3.08 13.66 15.10
C GLY A 194 3.99 12.49 15.55
N TYR A 195 3.43 11.30 15.74
CA TYR A 195 4.20 10.10 16.11
C TYR A 195 5.00 9.48 14.97
N ILE A 196 4.70 9.85 13.72
CA ILE A 196 5.34 9.29 12.52
C ILE A 196 6.02 10.36 11.67
N GLU A 197 6.40 11.49 12.28
CA GLU A 197 7.19 12.51 11.61
C GLU A 197 8.63 12.06 11.41
N ILE A 198 9.18 12.29 10.21
CA ILE A 198 10.55 11.93 9.85
C ILE A 198 11.37 13.12 9.37
N ASN A 199 12.69 13.00 9.46
CA ASN A 199 13.60 13.92 8.79
C ASN A 199 13.87 13.43 7.36
N HIS A 200 13.27 14.08 6.37
CA HIS A 200 13.37 13.69 4.95
C HIS A 200 14.82 13.70 4.42
N GLN A 201 15.61 14.70 4.82
CA GLN A 201 17.00 14.80 4.35
C GLN A 201 17.85 13.67 4.93
N GLU A 202 17.67 13.38 6.21
CA GLU A 202 18.36 12.28 6.88
C GLU A 202 17.93 10.92 6.30
N ALA A 203 16.63 10.69 6.08
CA ALA A 203 16.12 9.48 5.48
C ALA A 203 16.73 9.25 4.09
N LYS A 204 16.69 10.25 3.20
CA LYS A 204 17.31 10.17 1.87
C LYS A 204 18.82 9.92 1.94
N ARG A 205 19.52 10.57 2.88
CA ARG A 205 20.96 10.36 3.07
C ARG A 205 21.28 8.92 3.49
N LYS A 206 20.55 8.37 4.47
CA LYS A 206 20.75 6.98 4.94
C LYS A 206 20.56 5.96 3.80
N PHE A 207 19.51 6.11 3.00
CA PHE A 207 19.28 5.26 1.82
C PHE A 207 20.42 5.40 0.81
N PHE A 208 20.81 6.62 0.48
CA PHE A 208 21.93 6.88 -0.45
C PHE A 208 23.25 6.27 0.05
N ASP A 209 23.59 6.45 1.33
CA ASP A 209 24.79 5.87 1.94
C ASP A 209 24.78 4.33 1.92
N SER A 210 23.58 3.73 1.84
CA SER A 210 23.38 2.28 1.70
C SER A 210 23.27 1.80 0.24
N GLY A 211 23.53 2.68 -0.74
CA GLY A 211 23.48 2.38 -2.16
C GLY A 211 22.06 2.22 -2.73
N LYS A 212 21.06 2.81 -2.07
CA LYS A 212 19.64 2.69 -2.43
C LYS A 212 19.04 4.05 -2.78
N ASP A 213 17.92 4.01 -3.50
CA ASP A 213 17.17 5.19 -3.95
C ASP A 213 15.85 5.30 -3.19
N LEU A 214 15.72 6.31 -2.32
CA LEU A 214 14.49 6.62 -1.59
C LEU A 214 13.74 7.77 -2.27
N MET A 215 12.59 7.48 -2.80
CA MET A 215 11.63 8.46 -3.29
C MET A 215 10.68 8.85 -2.17
N LEU A 216 10.56 10.15 -1.91
CA LEU A 216 9.54 10.76 -1.06
C LEU A 216 8.79 11.74 -1.95
N LEU A 217 7.57 11.35 -2.34
CA LEU A 217 6.72 12.13 -3.24
C LEU A 217 5.87 13.13 -2.46
N GLU A 218 5.58 14.26 -3.08
CA GLU A 218 4.54 15.16 -2.60
C GLU A 218 3.15 14.55 -2.81
N ILE A 219 2.18 14.95 -1.99
CA ILE A 219 0.79 14.45 -2.13
C ILE A 219 0.21 14.92 -3.47
N GLY A 220 -0.23 13.97 -4.29
CA GLY A 220 -0.69 14.18 -5.66
C GLY A 220 0.40 14.01 -6.72
N GLU A 221 1.66 13.88 -6.32
CA GLU A 221 2.77 13.63 -7.25
C GLU A 221 2.74 12.20 -7.78
N SER A 222 3.24 12.03 -9.01
CA SER A 222 3.28 10.72 -9.69
C SER A 222 4.64 10.45 -10.29
N ILE A 223 4.97 9.16 -10.37
CA ILE A 223 6.13 8.63 -11.10
C ILE A 223 5.68 7.61 -12.12
N ASP A 224 6.44 7.47 -13.21
CA ASP A 224 6.31 6.40 -14.20
C ASP A 224 7.44 5.37 -13.99
N LEU A 225 7.04 4.06 -13.99
CA LEU A 225 7.94 2.92 -13.87
C LEU A 225 8.20 2.26 -15.21
#